data_15eacac850dd3ddecb407e53d61bb859
#
_entry.id   15eacac850dd3ddecb407e53d61bb859
#
_cell.length_a   1.000
_cell.length_b   1.000
_cell.length_c   1.000
_cell.angle_alpha   90.00
_cell.angle_beta   90.00
_cell.angle_gamma   90.00
#
_symmetry.space_group_name_H-M   'P 1'
#
loop_
_entity.id
_entity.type
_entity.pdbx_description
1 polymer ?
#
loop_
_entity_poly.entity_id
_entity_poly.type
_entity_poly.pdbx_seq_one_letter_code
_entity_poly.pdbx_strand_id
1 'polypeptide(L)'
;MTPRSRKLLGKIGLNTAAILVFLFAVFPVYWMVSTAFKSNEEIFTTRFIPFPTDPTIEHVQRVFSEGVAGHSIWRYMLNSAIVAVGTVLVGAVFSLLAATAVARFRFRGRTSFLILLLIVQMVPAEALLIPLFLMVRRAGLYDQLLGLVVVNVALTLPFGIWMLRTFVAAVPKSLEEAAWIDGASRFTTFWKVLFPLVAPGLVATSIFTFITAWNEFVFALTLISDQGGYTMPVALRYFVSQRSVDWGGIMAASTLMTIPVIIFFLLVQRRMVSGLVSGAVKG
;
A
#
# COMPACT_ATOMS: atom_id res chain seq x y z
N MET A 1 -27.84 40.42 -0.98
CA MET A 1 -27.41 39.20 -0.24
C MET A 1 -26.51 39.63 0.90
N THR A 2 -26.86 39.28 2.13
CA THR A 2 -26.06 39.61 3.31
C THR A 2 -24.74 38.79 3.32
N PRO A 3 -23.65 39.29 3.92
CA PRO A 3 -22.38 38.53 4.02
C PRO A 3 -22.55 37.14 4.66
N ARG A 4 -23.57 36.98 5.49
CA ARG A 4 -23.91 35.73 6.18
C ARG A 4 -24.55 34.70 5.22
N SER A 5 -25.44 35.15 4.31
CA SER A 5 -26.05 34.28 3.29
C SER A 5 -25.03 33.81 2.24
N ARG A 6 -24.05 34.64 1.89
CA ARG A 6 -22.98 34.29 0.95
C ARG A 6 -22.04 33.23 1.54
N LYS A 7 -21.72 33.35 2.86
CA LYS A 7 -20.94 32.33 3.58
C LYS A 7 -21.71 31.01 3.72
N LEU A 8 -23.02 31.06 3.93
CA LEU A 8 -23.86 29.86 4.05
C LEU A 8 -23.96 29.12 2.71
N LEU A 9 -24.22 29.84 1.63
CA LEU A 9 -24.24 29.27 0.26
C LEU A 9 -22.90 28.67 -0.13
N GLY A 10 -21.78 29.30 0.23
CA GLY A 10 -20.44 28.76 0.02
C GLY A 10 -20.22 27.45 0.78
N LYS A 11 -20.66 27.37 2.05
CA LYS A 11 -20.57 26.11 2.83
C LYS A 11 -21.44 25.00 2.27
N ILE A 12 -22.68 25.33 1.83
CA ILE A 12 -23.57 24.35 1.21
C ILE A 12 -22.96 23.84 -0.08
N GLY A 13 -22.45 24.73 -0.95
CA GLY A 13 -21.80 24.32 -2.20
C GLY A 13 -20.57 23.44 -1.96
N LEU A 14 -19.74 23.78 -0.97
CA LEU A 14 -18.56 23.00 -0.63
C LEU A 14 -18.93 21.60 -0.08
N ASN A 15 -19.94 21.54 0.80
CA ASN A 15 -20.41 20.26 1.35
C ASN A 15 -21.06 19.38 0.27
N THR A 16 -21.85 19.98 -0.63
CA THR A 16 -22.43 19.26 -1.77
C THR A 16 -21.35 18.70 -2.68
N ALA A 17 -20.34 19.50 -3.03
CA ALA A 17 -19.21 19.04 -3.82
C ALA A 17 -18.44 17.90 -3.11
N ALA A 18 -18.20 18.03 -1.80
CA ALA A 18 -17.53 16.98 -1.01
C ALA A 18 -18.35 15.67 -1.01
N ILE A 19 -19.68 15.74 -0.86
CA ILE A 19 -20.56 14.57 -0.91
C ILE A 19 -20.52 13.92 -2.30
N LEU A 20 -20.60 14.71 -3.37
CA LEU A 20 -20.55 14.17 -4.74
C LEU A 20 -19.21 13.47 -5.02
N VAL A 21 -18.09 14.07 -4.62
CA VAL A 21 -16.77 13.45 -4.74
C VAL A 21 -16.68 12.17 -3.92
N PHE A 22 -17.21 12.17 -2.69
CA PHE A 22 -17.26 10.98 -1.84
C PHE A 22 -18.07 9.84 -2.49
N LEU A 23 -19.29 10.14 -2.97
CA LEU A 23 -20.14 9.15 -3.64
C LEU A 23 -19.46 8.59 -4.89
N PHE A 24 -18.84 9.44 -5.70
CA PHE A 24 -18.07 9.01 -6.88
C PHE A 24 -16.91 8.10 -6.50
N ALA A 25 -16.14 8.44 -5.46
CA ALA A 25 -15.00 7.64 -5.01
C ALA A 25 -15.41 6.29 -4.39
N VAL A 26 -16.54 6.24 -3.69
CA VAL A 26 -17.04 5.02 -3.02
C VAL A 26 -17.79 4.10 -4.00
N PHE A 27 -18.35 4.65 -5.09
CA PHE A 27 -19.17 3.90 -6.03
C PHE A 27 -18.52 2.62 -6.58
N PRO A 28 -17.25 2.62 -7.03
CA PRO A 28 -16.63 1.39 -7.53
C PRO A 28 -16.53 0.29 -6.47
N VAL A 29 -16.19 0.67 -5.23
CA VAL A 29 -16.10 -0.28 -4.10
C VAL A 29 -17.48 -0.80 -3.72
N TYR A 30 -18.47 0.11 -3.67
CA TYR A 30 -19.87 -0.27 -3.46
C TYR A 30 -20.33 -1.26 -4.54
N TRP A 31 -20.05 -0.98 -5.82
CA TRP A 31 -20.42 -1.84 -6.94
C TRP A 31 -19.78 -3.22 -6.84
N MET A 32 -18.50 -3.28 -6.49
CA MET A 32 -17.77 -4.52 -6.26
C MET A 32 -18.42 -5.36 -5.17
N VAL A 33 -18.67 -4.76 -4.00
CA VAL A 33 -19.32 -5.43 -2.86
C VAL A 33 -20.74 -5.85 -3.23
N SER A 34 -21.54 -4.95 -3.84
CA SER A 34 -22.89 -5.25 -4.26
C SER A 34 -22.94 -6.42 -5.24
N THR A 35 -22.02 -6.47 -6.21
CA THR A 35 -21.98 -7.54 -7.21
C THR A 35 -21.57 -8.89 -6.61
N ALA A 36 -20.77 -8.92 -5.56
CA ALA A 36 -20.44 -10.15 -4.83
C ALA A 36 -21.66 -10.85 -4.21
N PHE A 37 -22.76 -10.09 -4.00
CA PHE A 37 -24.03 -10.59 -3.43
C PHE A 37 -25.17 -10.69 -4.45
N LYS A 38 -24.93 -10.45 -5.75
CA LYS A 38 -25.93 -10.63 -6.81
C LYS A 38 -25.94 -12.08 -7.31
N SER A 39 -27.11 -12.54 -7.75
CA SER A 39 -27.22 -13.80 -8.51
C SER A 39 -26.56 -13.68 -9.88
N ASN A 40 -26.20 -14.82 -10.51
CA ASN A 40 -25.63 -14.81 -11.84
C ASN A 40 -26.58 -14.15 -12.88
N GLU A 41 -27.90 -14.32 -12.71
CA GLU A 41 -28.90 -13.72 -13.59
C GLU A 41 -28.87 -12.18 -13.50
N GLU A 42 -28.67 -11.63 -12.30
CA GLU A 42 -28.53 -10.19 -12.09
C GLU A 42 -27.19 -9.64 -12.60
N ILE A 43 -26.10 -10.42 -12.49
CA ILE A 43 -24.76 -10.00 -12.96
C ILE A 43 -24.74 -9.89 -14.49
N PHE A 44 -25.36 -10.83 -15.20
CA PHE A 44 -25.34 -10.88 -16.67
C PHE A 44 -26.52 -10.18 -17.34
N THR A 45 -27.40 -9.51 -16.58
CA THR A 45 -28.50 -8.74 -17.16
C THR A 45 -28.00 -7.44 -17.80
N THR A 46 -28.71 -6.98 -18.83
CA THR A 46 -28.47 -5.65 -19.44
C THR A 46 -29.11 -4.50 -18.64
N ARG A 47 -29.93 -4.82 -17.62
CA ARG A 47 -30.59 -3.81 -16.77
C ARG A 47 -29.61 -3.30 -15.72
N PHE A 48 -29.64 -2.01 -15.46
CA PHE A 48 -28.90 -1.43 -14.34
C PHE A 48 -29.59 -1.77 -13.03
N ILE A 49 -28.99 -2.66 -12.24
CA ILE A 49 -29.47 -3.09 -10.93
C ILE A 49 -28.50 -2.56 -9.87
N PRO A 50 -28.77 -1.42 -9.23
CA PRO A 50 -27.83 -0.86 -8.24
C PRO A 50 -27.75 -1.70 -6.97
N PHE A 51 -28.85 -2.31 -6.52
CA PHE A 51 -28.91 -3.16 -5.34
C PHE A 51 -29.32 -4.58 -5.72
N PRO A 52 -28.76 -5.64 -5.08
CA PRO A 52 -29.24 -7.01 -5.29
C PRO A 52 -30.74 -7.08 -4.99
N THR A 53 -31.55 -7.57 -5.93
CA THR A 53 -32.99 -7.79 -5.70
C THR A 53 -33.24 -9.16 -5.08
N ASP A 54 -32.35 -10.14 -5.39
CA ASP A 54 -32.32 -11.46 -4.78
C ASP A 54 -30.88 -11.72 -4.25
N PRO A 55 -30.56 -11.21 -3.02
CA PRO A 55 -29.22 -11.29 -2.50
C PRO A 55 -28.80 -12.73 -2.17
N THR A 56 -27.64 -13.13 -2.69
CA THR A 56 -27.05 -14.46 -2.46
C THR A 56 -25.67 -14.34 -1.84
N ILE A 57 -25.28 -15.35 -1.04
CA ILE A 57 -23.90 -15.50 -0.54
C ILE A 57 -23.13 -16.60 -1.26
N GLU A 58 -23.72 -17.17 -2.32
CA GLU A 58 -23.16 -18.32 -3.05
C GLU A 58 -21.73 -18.06 -3.55
N HIS A 59 -21.46 -16.89 -4.14
CA HIS A 59 -20.13 -16.54 -4.63
C HIS A 59 -19.10 -16.49 -3.50
N VAL A 60 -19.49 -15.92 -2.36
CA VAL A 60 -18.64 -15.84 -1.17
C VAL A 60 -18.39 -17.24 -0.61
N GLN A 61 -19.47 -18.04 -0.44
CA GLN A 61 -19.34 -19.41 0.04
C GLN A 61 -18.45 -20.25 -0.88
N ARG A 62 -18.62 -20.17 -2.19
CA ARG A 62 -17.82 -20.89 -3.17
C ARG A 62 -16.33 -20.52 -3.08
N VAL A 63 -16.01 -19.24 -2.97
CA VAL A 63 -14.62 -18.75 -2.80
C VAL A 63 -13.98 -19.33 -1.54
N PHE A 64 -14.75 -19.52 -0.46
CA PHE A 64 -14.24 -20.09 0.79
C PHE A 64 -14.19 -21.63 0.79
N SER A 65 -15.20 -22.29 0.24
CA SER A 65 -15.34 -23.75 0.30
C SER A 65 -14.50 -24.46 -0.77
N GLU A 66 -14.56 -23.97 -2.01
CA GLU A 66 -13.84 -24.57 -3.13
C GLU A 66 -12.43 -24.01 -3.27
N GLY A 67 -12.21 -22.79 -2.74
CA GLY A 67 -10.96 -22.08 -2.91
C GLY A 67 -10.73 -21.63 -4.34
N VAL A 68 -9.46 -21.41 -4.68
CA VAL A 68 -9.02 -20.99 -6.02
C VAL A 68 -7.84 -21.87 -6.42
N ALA A 69 -7.84 -22.39 -7.64
CA ALA A 69 -6.75 -23.25 -8.15
C ALA A 69 -6.38 -24.41 -7.20
N GLY A 70 -7.36 -25.00 -6.51
CA GLY A 70 -7.15 -26.12 -5.59
C GLY A 70 -6.60 -25.74 -4.22
N HIS A 71 -6.48 -24.47 -3.89
CA HIS A 71 -6.01 -23.99 -2.60
C HIS A 71 -7.01 -23.02 -1.97
N SER A 72 -7.04 -23.01 -0.63
CA SER A 72 -7.89 -22.09 0.14
C SER A 72 -7.51 -20.63 -0.13
N ILE A 73 -8.53 -19.77 -0.24
CA ILE A 73 -8.37 -18.31 -0.38
C ILE A 73 -7.51 -17.70 0.74
N TRP A 74 -7.61 -18.26 1.95
CA TRP A 74 -6.82 -17.83 3.10
C TRP A 74 -5.32 -18.00 2.91
N ARG A 75 -4.89 -19.01 2.16
CA ARG A 75 -3.47 -19.23 1.83
C ARG A 75 -2.94 -18.07 0.99
N TYR A 76 -3.68 -17.66 -0.03
CA TYR A 76 -3.28 -16.52 -0.88
C TYR A 76 -3.31 -15.19 -0.13
N MET A 77 -4.31 -15.01 0.74
CA MET A 77 -4.38 -13.86 1.64
C MET A 77 -3.17 -13.79 2.58
N LEU A 78 -2.80 -14.94 3.16
CA LEU A 78 -1.64 -15.05 4.05
C LEU A 78 -0.33 -14.79 3.28
N ASN A 79 -0.16 -15.36 2.08
CA ASN A 79 1.01 -15.11 1.24
C ASN A 79 1.14 -13.62 0.92
N SER A 80 0.04 -12.95 0.50
CA SER A 80 0.02 -11.51 0.28
C SER A 80 0.37 -10.72 1.54
N ALA A 81 -0.15 -11.13 2.70
CA ALA A 81 0.16 -10.48 3.97
C ALA A 81 1.64 -10.63 4.35
N ILE A 82 2.21 -11.83 4.18
CA ILE A 82 3.64 -12.08 4.43
C ILE A 82 4.51 -11.19 3.52
N VAL A 83 4.19 -11.13 2.23
CA VAL A 83 4.95 -10.30 1.27
C VAL A 83 4.81 -8.83 1.62
N ALA A 84 3.58 -8.32 1.81
CA ALA A 84 3.35 -6.89 2.06
C ALA A 84 3.93 -6.45 3.41
N VAL A 85 3.69 -7.20 4.50
CA VAL A 85 4.23 -6.88 5.83
C VAL A 85 5.75 -7.03 5.84
N GLY A 86 6.29 -8.09 5.24
CA GLY A 86 7.74 -8.27 5.11
C GLY A 86 8.40 -7.11 4.37
N THR A 87 7.80 -6.66 3.25
CA THR A 87 8.28 -5.51 2.49
C THR A 87 8.24 -4.23 3.33
N VAL A 88 7.14 -4.00 4.08
CA VAL A 88 7.03 -2.83 4.97
C VAL A 88 8.09 -2.86 6.05
N LEU A 89 8.27 -3.97 6.76
CA LEU A 89 9.23 -4.05 7.86
C LEU A 89 10.67 -3.85 7.40
N VAL A 90 11.07 -4.56 6.35
CA VAL A 90 12.44 -4.47 5.79
C VAL A 90 12.64 -3.10 5.14
N GLY A 91 11.70 -2.65 4.31
CA GLY A 91 11.74 -1.35 3.65
C GLY A 91 11.78 -0.18 4.63
N ALA A 92 11.00 -0.23 5.72
CA ALA A 92 11.00 0.81 6.75
C ALA A 92 12.37 0.96 7.43
N VAL A 93 13.02 -0.16 7.79
CA VAL A 93 14.34 -0.14 8.41
C VAL A 93 15.37 0.49 7.47
N PHE A 94 15.49 -0.03 6.24
CA PHE A 94 16.48 0.48 5.30
C PHE A 94 16.19 1.92 4.84
N SER A 95 14.93 2.28 4.61
CA SER A 95 14.55 3.65 4.24
C SER A 95 14.87 4.63 5.35
N LEU A 96 14.58 4.29 6.62
CA LEU A 96 14.82 5.16 7.75
C LEU A 96 16.31 5.38 7.98
N LEU A 97 17.11 4.31 7.93
CA LEU A 97 18.57 4.40 8.09
C LEU A 97 19.20 5.22 6.95
N ALA A 98 18.85 4.94 5.71
CA ALA A 98 19.36 5.66 4.55
C ALA A 98 18.91 7.13 4.55
N ALA A 99 17.64 7.40 4.84
CA ALA A 99 17.09 8.75 4.94
C ALA A 99 17.80 9.57 6.03
N THR A 100 18.05 8.95 7.18
CA THR A 100 18.80 9.58 8.29
C THR A 100 20.23 9.87 7.88
N ALA A 101 20.92 8.90 7.24
CA ALA A 101 22.27 9.09 6.75
C ALA A 101 22.35 10.27 5.79
N VAL A 102 21.46 10.30 4.79
CA VAL A 102 21.41 11.37 3.79
C VAL A 102 20.99 12.72 4.39
N ALA A 103 20.09 12.76 5.38
CA ALA A 103 19.62 14.02 5.97
C ALA A 103 20.62 14.62 6.96
N ARG A 104 21.33 13.79 7.72
CA ARG A 104 22.18 14.23 8.86
C ARG A 104 23.66 14.32 8.54
N PHE A 105 24.17 13.43 7.70
CA PHE A 105 25.60 13.38 7.42
C PHE A 105 25.97 14.07 6.10
N ARG A 106 27.15 14.68 6.08
CA ARG A 106 27.77 15.22 4.86
C ARG A 106 28.81 14.23 4.38
N PHE A 107 28.59 13.61 3.22
CA PHE A 107 29.53 12.70 2.58
C PHE A 107 29.65 12.97 1.10
N ARG A 108 30.78 12.58 0.50
CA ARG A 108 31.00 12.71 -0.96
C ARG A 108 30.03 11.81 -1.68
N GLY A 109 29.38 12.33 -2.73
CA GLY A 109 28.39 11.56 -3.51
C GLY A 109 26.94 11.64 -2.99
N ARG A 110 26.65 12.36 -1.90
CA ARG A 110 25.27 12.51 -1.37
C ARG A 110 24.28 12.98 -2.43
N THR A 111 24.63 14.02 -3.19
CA THR A 111 23.75 14.55 -4.26
C THR A 111 23.58 13.54 -5.38
N SER A 112 24.66 12.90 -5.80
CA SER A 112 24.63 11.87 -6.84
C SER A 112 23.78 10.67 -6.42
N PHE A 113 23.85 10.24 -5.16
CA PHE A 113 22.98 9.20 -4.61
C PHE A 113 21.51 9.58 -4.69
N LEU A 114 21.15 10.81 -4.30
CA LEU A 114 19.78 11.29 -4.39
C LEU A 114 19.27 11.36 -5.83
N ILE A 115 20.11 11.82 -6.77
CA ILE A 115 19.79 11.85 -8.19
C ILE A 115 19.61 10.41 -8.72
N LEU A 116 20.49 9.49 -8.32
CA LEU A 116 20.40 8.08 -8.72
C LEU A 116 19.06 7.46 -8.27
N LEU A 117 18.62 7.73 -7.03
CA LEU A 117 17.31 7.25 -6.56
C LEU A 117 16.16 7.76 -7.42
N LEU A 118 16.21 9.02 -7.88
CA LEU A 118 15.20 9.58 -8.79
C LEU A 118 15.27 8.91 -10.17
N ILE A 119 16.46 8.72 -10.72
CA ILE A 119 16.65 8.05 -12.01
C ILE A 119 16.08 6.64 -11.97
N VAL A 120 16.37 5.89 -10.91
CA VAL A 120 15.85 4.51 -10.74
C VAL A 120 14.34 4.50 -10.69
N GLN A 121 13.70 5.47 -10.05
CA GLN A 121 12.24 5.57 -10.02
C GLN A 121 11.59 5.94 -11.37
N MET A 122 12.35 6.51 -12.30
CA MET A 122 11.85 6.80 -13.66
C MET A 122 11.86 5.56 -14.56
N VAL A 123 12.56 4.51 -14.18
CA VAL A 123 12.56 3.24 -14.94
C VAL A 123 11.24 2.51 -14.67
N PRO A 124 10.46 2.15 -15.70
CA PRO A 124 9.28 1.32 -15.52
C PRO A 124 9.64 0.01 -14.84
N ALA A 125 8.91 -0.35 -13.78
CA ALA A 125 9.20 -1.56 -13.00
C ALA A 125 9.18 -2.82 -13.87
N GLU A 126 8.27 -2.87 -14.84
CA GLU A 126 8.11 -3.98 -15.78
C GLU A 126 9.34 -4.17 -16.68
N ALA A 127 10.08 -3.10 -17.00
CA ALA A 127 11.33 -3.19 -17.75
C ALA A 127 12.43 -3.89 -16.94
N LEU A 128 12.32 -3.90 -15.61
CA LEU A 128 13.26 -4.59 -14.71
C LEU A 128 12.89 -6.06 -14.47
N LEU A 129 11.79 -6.55 -15.07
CA LEU A 129 11.27 -7.90 -14.82
C LEU A 129 12.32 -8.99 -15.11
N ILE A 130 12.89 -8.97 -16.32
CA ILE A 130 13.88 -9.98 -16.74
C ILE A 130 15.16 -9.92 -15.88
N PRO A 131 15.80 -8.76 -15.71
CA PRO A 131 17.01 -8.70 -14.88
C PRO A 131 16.76 -9.09 -13.42
N LEU A 132 15.65 -8.66 -12.81
CA LEU A 132 15.31 -9.03 -11.43
C LEU A 132 14.98 -10.52 -11.31
N PHE A 133 14.26 -11.10 -12.27
CA PHE A 133 14.02 -12.53 -12.33
C PHE A 133 15.32 -13.33 -12.33
N LEU A 134 16.29 -12.94 -13.19
CA LEU A 134 17.58 -13.62 -13.27
C LEU A 134 18.39 -13.48 -11.96
N MET A 135 18.34 -12.31 -11.32
CA MET A 135 19.01 -12.07 -10.03
C MET A 135 18.40 -12.92 -8.92
N VAL A 136 17.07 -12.93 -8.79
CA VAL A 136 16.34 -13.73 -7.80
C VAL A 136 16.61 -15.22 -7.99
N ARG A 137 16.59 -15.69 -9.25
CA ARG A 137 16.88 -17.08 -9.58
C ARG A 137 18.33 -17.48 -9.24
N ARG A 138 19.31 -16.63 -9.55
CA ARG A 138 20.72 -16.86 -9.18
C ARG A 138 20.96 -16.84 -7.68
N ALA A 139 20.18 -16.04 -6.94
CA ALA A 139 20.23 -16.00 -5.48
C ALA A 139 19.53 -17.19 -4.82
N GLY A 140 18.90 -18.10 -5.57
CA GLY A 140 18.17 -19.25 -5.03
C GLY A 140 16.84 -18.86 -4.37
N LEU A 141 16.31 -17.67 -4.66
CA LEU A 141 15.06 -17.13 -4.08
C LEU A 141 13.85 -17.27 -5.02
N TYR A 142 14.02 -17.93 -6.16
CA TYR A 142 12.93 -18.24 -7.09
C TYR A 142 11.95 -19.19 -6.43
N ASP A 143 10.67 -18.98 -6.69
CA ASP A 143 9.56 -19.74 -6.12
C ASP A 143 9.45 -19.64 -4.59
N GLN A 144 9.90 -18.51 -4.03
CA GLN A 144 9.84 -18.22 -2.59
C GLN A 144 9.25 -16.83 -2.35
N LEU A 145 8.39 -16.70 -1.33
CA LEU A 145 7.82 -15.40 -0.92
C LEU A 145 8.90 -14.40 -0.52
N LEU A 146 10.05 -14.87 0.00
CA LEU A 146 11.19 -14.02 0.32
C LEU A 146 11.75 -13.33 -0.93
N GLY A 147 11.77 -14.00 -2.08
CA GLY A 147 12.16 -13.40 -3.36
C GLY A 147 11.27 -12.21 -3.72
N LEU A 148 9.94 -12.35 -3.52
CA LEU A 148 8.99 -11.24 -3.71
C LEU A 148 9.22 -10.10 -2.72
N VAL A 149 9.48 -10.40 -1.45
CA VAL A 149 9.79 -9.36 -0.45
C VAL A 149 11.02 -8.55 -0.88
N VAL A 150 12.10 -9.23 -1.29
CA VAL A 150 13.35 -8.56 -1.71
C VAL A 150 13.11 -7.66 -2.93
N VAL A 151 12.38 -8.14 -3.93
CA VAL A 151 12.06 -7.35 -5.14
C VAL A 151 11.18 -6.14 -4.78
N ASN A 152 10.12 -6.35 -3.99
CA ASN A 152 9.24 -5.26 -3.58
C ASN A 152 9.98 -4.21 -2.72
N VAL A 153 10.89 -4.63 -1.83
CA VAL A 153 11.76 -3.70 -1.10
C VAL A 153 12.61 -2.90 -2.07
N ALA A 154 13.28 -3.54 -3.02
CA ALA A 154 14.13 -2.84 -4.00
C ALA A 154 13.35 -1.78 -4.80
N LEU A 155 12.12 -2.07 -5.20
CA LEU A 155 11.26 -1.17 -5.96
C LEU A 155 10.71 0.00 -5.13
N THR A 156 10.39 -0.23 -3.84
CA THR A 156 9.78 0.79 -2.98
C THR A 156 10.78 1.61 -2.19
N LEU A 157 12.01 1.11 -2.01
CA LEU A 157 13.06 1.74 -1.21
C LEU A 157 13.43 3.17 -1.66
N PRO A 158 13.60 3.48 -2.97
CA PRO A 158 13.91 4.84 -3.42
C PRO A 158 12.89 5.86 -2.96
N PHE A 159 11.58 5.56 -3.13
CA PHE A 159 10.50 6.41 -2.65
C PHE A 159 10.53 6.57 -1.13
N GLY A 160 10.71 5.45 -0.41
CA GLY A 160 10.80 5.45 1.05
C GLY A 160 11.91 6.36 1.57
N ILE A 161 13.11 6.30 0.98
CA ILE A 161 14.25 7.15 1.34
C ILE A 161 13.93 8.62 1.08
N TRP A 162 13.37 8.95 -0.10
CA TRP A 162 13.03 10.32 -0.46
C TRP A 162 12.00 10.92 0.50
N MET A 163 10.93 10.21 0.77
CA MET A 163 9.86 10.64 1.65
C MET A 163 10.39 10.85 3.07
N LEU A 164 11.04 9.82 3.64
CA LEU A 164 11.55 9.89 5.00
C LEU A 164 12.65 10.95 5.19
N ARG A 165 13.48 11.18 4.17
CA ARG A 165 14.48 12.25 4.21
C ARG A 165 13.85 13.61 4.48
N THR A 166 12.68 13.90 3.92
CA THR A 166 12.00 15.19 4.16
C THR A 166 11.55 15.32 5.61
N PHE A 167 11.01 14.26 6.20
CA PHE A 167 10.65 14.22 7.61
C PHE A 167 11.86 14.34 8.54
N VAL A 168 12.93 13.60 8.25
CA VAL A 168 14.18 13.71 9.03
C VAL A 168 14.74 15.12 8.93
N ALA A 169 14.76 15.74 7.73
CA ALA A 169 15.30 17.09 7.55
C ALA A 169 14.48 18.16 8.26
N ALA A 170 13.18 17.95 8.45
CA ALA A 170 12.28 18.88 9.15
C ALA A 170 12.52 18.92 10.67
N VAL A 171 13.13 17.89 11.26
CA VAL A 171 13.47 17.88 12.70
C VAL A 171 14.66 18.80 12.95
N PRO A 172 14.55 19.82 13.84
CA PRO A 172 15.65 20.71 14.19
C PRO A 172 16.84 19.93 14.78
N LYS A 173 18.05 20.20 14.28
CA LYS A 173 19.27 19.53 14.76
C LYS A 173 19.57 19.90 16.24
N SER A 174 19.15 21.07 16.69
CA SER A 174 19.31 21.50 18.06
C SER A 174 18.74 20.53 19.10
N LEU A 175 17.69 19.76 18.75
CA LEU A 175 17.15 18.73 19.64
C LEU A 175 18.11 17.55 19.82
N GLU A 176 18.82 17.17 18.76
CA GLU A 176 19.84 16.12 18.81
C GLU A 176 21.09 16.62 19.56
N GLU A 177 21.49 17.89 19.33
CA GLU A 177 22.63 18.55 20.01
C GLU A 177 22.36 18.69 21.49
N ALA A 178 21.16 19.09 21.93
CA ALA A 178 20.78 19.12 23.31
C ALA A 178 20.89 17.75 24.00
N ALA A 179 20.39 16.70 23.35
CA ALA A 179 20.51 15.35 23.87
C ALA A 179 21.97 14.89 24.02
N TRP A 180 22.87 15.33 23.15
CA TRP A 180 24.32 15.04 23.28
C TRP A 180 24.95 15.79 24.43
N ILE A 181 24.54 17.04 24.68
CA ILE A 181 24.98 17.83 25.86
C ILE A 181 24.53 17.13 27.14
N ASP A 182 23.31 16.55 27.15
CA ASP A 182 22.77 15.74 28.26
C ASP A 182 23.44 14.35 28.38
N GLY A 183 24.48 14.07 27.60
CA GLY A 183 25.24 12.81 27.64
C GLY A 183 24.66 11.64 26.86
N ALA A 184 23.61 11.84 26.05
CA ALA A 184 23.06 10.78 25.24
C ALA A 184 24.02 10.39 24.11
N SER A 185 24.17 9.05 23.89
CA SER A 185 24.89 8.54 22.73
C SER A 185 24.12 8.81 21.43
N ARG A 186 24.79 8.76 20.28
CA ARG A 186 24.14 8.91 18.95
C ARG A 186 23.00 7.90 18.73
N PHE A 187 23.17 6.67 19.20
CA PHE A 187 22.15 5.64 19.13
C PHE A 187 20.95 5.97 20.03
N THR A 188 21.19 6.44 21.24
CA THR A 188 20.13 6.88 22.17
C THR A 188 19.37 8.08 21.61
N THR A 189 20.08 9.06 21.05
CA THR A 189 19.48 10.24 20.39
C THR A 189 18.62 9.82 19.19
N PHE A 190 19.10 8.88 18.39
CA PHE A 190 18.31 8.36 17.27
C PHE A 190 16.98 7.75 17.74
N TRP A 191 17.01 6.85 18.71
CA TRP A 191 15.80 6.13 19.14
C TRP A 191 14.88 6.95 20.05
N LYS A 192 15.43 7.81 20.92
CA LYS A 192 14.62 8.55 21.90
C LYS A 192 14.20 9.94 21.41
N VAL A 193 14.94 10.55 20.48
CA VAL A 193 14.66 11.91 20.00
C VAL A 193 14.21 11.90 18.53
N LEU A 194 15.04 11.39 17.62
CA LEU A 194 14.77 11.47 16.18
C LEU A 194 13.62 10.56 15.76
N PHE A 195 13.67 9.29 16.12
CA PHE A 195 12.70 8.27 15.70
C PHE A 195 11.25 8.64 16.04
N PRO A 196 10.90 9.06 17.27
CA PRO A 196 9.52 9.45 17.60
C PRO A 196 9.01 10.62 16.77
N LEU A 197 9.88 11.58 16.45
CA LEU A 197 9.52 12.77 15.65
C LEU A 197 9.35 12.43 14.16
N VAL A 198 10.05 11.42 13.66
CA VAL A 198 9.97 10.94 12.26
C VAL A 198 8.91 9.85 12.09
N ALA A 199 8.43 9.23 13.17
CA ALA A 199 7.46 8.14 13.12
C ALA A 199 6.22 8.42 12.28
N PRO A 200 5.61 9.64 12.27
CA PRO A 200 4.49 9.93 11.36
C PRO A 200 4.86 9.79 9.88
N GLY A 201 6.08 10.19 9.50
CA GLY A 201 6.61 10.03 8.15
C GLY A 201 6.85 8.56 7.80
N LEU A 202 7.38 7.79 8.77
CA LEU A 202 7.57 6.35 8.61
C LEU A 202 6.23 5.63 8.38
N VAL A 203 5.22 6.02 9.11
CA VAL A 203 3.86 5.52 8.97
C VAL A 203 3.30 5.82 7.57
N ALA A 204 3.44 7.06 7.10
CA ALA A 204 2.97 7.46 5.76
C ALA A 204 3.67 6.66 4.63
N THR A 205 5.00 6.48 4.73
CA THR A 205 5.77 5.66 3.79
C THR A 205 5.37 4.19 3.86
N SER A 206 5.08 3.67 5.05
CA SER A 206 4.65 2.28 5.24
C SER A 206 3.30 1.99 4.58
N ILE A 207 2.37 2.95 4.56
CA ILE A 207 1.09 2.81 3.85
C ILE A 207 1.34 2.64 2.35
N PHE A 208 2.16 3.51 1.77
CA PHE A 208 2.49 3.43 0.35
C PHE A 208 3.16 2.09 0.01
N THR A 209 4.17 1.69 0.80
CA THR A 209 4.88 0.41 0.61
C THR A 209 3.93 -0.78 0.73
N PHE A 210 3.03 -0.78 1.74
CA PHE A 210 2.04 -1.83 1.92
C PHE A 210 1.11 -1.95 0.71
N ILE A 211 0.50 -0.83 0.28
CA ILE A 211 -0.44 -0.82 -0.85
C ILE A 211 0.26 -1.31 -2.13
N THR A 212 1.49 -0.85 -2.39
CA THR A 212 2.27 -1.26 -3.56
C THR A 212 2.57 -2.76 -3.54
N ALA A 213 3.05 -3.30 -2.42
CA ALA A 213 3.39 -4.71 -2.30
C ALA A 213 2.14 -5.61 -2.24
N TRP A 214 1.03 -5.13 -1.65
CA TRP A 214 -0.23 -5.85 -1.58
C TRP A 214 -0.88 -6.05 -2.94
N ASN A 215 -0.79 -5.04 -3.82
CA ASN A 215 -1.38 -5.08 -5.17
C ASN A 215 -0.39 -5.57 -6.24
N GLU A 216 0.83 -5.96 -5.84
CA GLU A 216 1.84 -6.41 -6.78
C GLU A 216 1.41 -7.74 -7.44
N PHE A 217 1.40 -7.75 -8.75
CA PHE A 217 0.92 -8.87 -9.57
C PHE A 217 2.01 -9.41 -10.50
N VAL A 218 2.76 -8.54 -11.17
CA VAL A 218 3.63 -8.91 -12.30
C VAL A 218 4.82 -9.74 -11.84
N PHE A 219 5.49 -9.31 -10.78
CA PHE A 219 6.62 -10.05 -10.21
C PHE A 219 6.14 -11.30 -9.48
N ALA A 220 4.98 -11.25 -8.78
CA ALA A 220 4.41 -12.41 -8.13
C ALA A 220 4.07 -13.51 -9.15
N LEU A 221 3.47 -13.13 -10.29
CA LEU A 221 3.17 -14.05 -11.38
C LEU A 221 4.42 -14.67 -12.01
N THR A 222 5.53 -13.93 -12.04
CA THR A 222 6.75 -14.33 -12.73
C THR A 222 7.71 -15.10 -11.81
N LEU A 223 7.77 -14.73 -10.53
CA LEU A 223 8.74 -15.28 -9.57
C LEU A 223 8.20 -16.49 -8.80
N ILE A 224 6.89 -16.68 -8.73
CA ILE A 224 6.28 -17.82 -8.06
C ILE A 224 5.71 -18.76 -9.13
N SER A 225 6.08 -20.01 -9.07
CA SER A 225 5.63 -21.06 -9.99
C SER A 225 4.68 -22.06 -9.30
N ASP A 226 4.88 -22.36 -8.02
CA ASP A 226 3.95 -23.16 -7.25
C ASP A 226 2.63 -22.41 -6.99
N GLN A 227 1.51 -23.03 -7.35
CA GLN A 227 0.19 -22.44 -7.18
C GLN A 227 -0.11 -22.12 -5.71
N GLY A 228 0.37 -22.95 -4.80
CA GLY A 228 0.21 -22.69 -3.36
C GLY A 228 1.03 -21.51 -2.83
N GLY A 229 2.02 -21.03 -3.58
CA GLY A 229 2.83 -19.86 -3.28
C GLY A 229 2.27 -18.54 -3.83
N TYR A 230 1.21 -18.56 -4.64
CA TYR A 230 0.67 -17.34 -5.23
C TYR A 230 0.16 -16.34 -4.19
N THR A 231 0.24 -15.06 -4.54
CA THR A 231 -0.40 -13.96 -3.84
C THR A 231 -1.85 -13.79 -4.31
N MET A 232 -2.65 -13.05 -3.54
CA MET A 232 -4.06 -12.83 -3.85
C MET A 232 -4.31 -12.20 -5.23
N PRO A 233 -3.57 -11.16 -5.69
CA PRO A 233 -3.70 -10.64 -7.05
C PRO A 233 -3.49 -11.70 -8.13
N VAL A 234 -2.53 -12.60 -7.96
CA VAL A 234 -2.26 -13.69 -8.92
C VAL A 234 -3.39 -14.72 -8.90
N ALA A 235 -3.91 -15.05 -7.72
CA ALA A 235 -5.02 -15.99 -7.59
C ALA A 235 -6.30 -15.52 -8.29
N LEU A 236 -6.58 -14.21 -8.30
CA LEU A 236 -7.76 -13.65 -8.96
C LEU A 236 -7.84 -13.98 -10.46
N ARG A 237 -6.72 -14.19 -11.14
CA ARG A 237 -6.71 -14.56 -12.56
C ARG A 237 -7.43 -15.89 -12.87
N TYR A 238 -7.52 -16.78 -11.89
CA TYR A 238 -8.15 -18.09 -12.08
C TYR A 238 -9.67 -18.03 -12.23
N PHE A 239 -10.29 -16.93 -11.86
CA PHE A 239 -11.69 -16.67 -12.15
C PHE A 239 -11.94 -16.28 -13.62
N VAL A 240 -10.88 -16.05 -14.40
CA VAL A 240 -10.94 -15.74 -15.83
C VAL A 240 -10.48 -16.97 -16.61
N SER A 241 -11.39 -17.64 -17.30
CA SER A 241 -11.10 -18.75 -18.20
C SER A 241 -11.16 -18.30 -19.66
N GLN A 242 -10.72 -19.16 -20.58
CA GLN A 242 -10.83 -18.88 -22.02
C GLN A 242 -12.28 -18.79 -22.52
N ARG A 243 -13.24 -19.35 -21.79
CA ARG A 243 -14.65 -19.45 -22.22
C ARG A 243 -15.60 -18.57 -21.41
N SER A 244 -15.23 -18.21 -20.20
CA SER A 244 -16.10 -17.46 -19.29
C SER A 244 -15.29 -16.68 -18.25
N VAL A 245 -15.91 -15.62 -17.73
CA VAL A 245 -15.40 -14.85 -16.58
C VAL A 245 -16.39 -15.04 -15.43
N ASP A 246 -15.91 -15.55 -14.32
CA ASP A 246 -16.71 -15.65 -13.08
C ASP A 246 -16.70 -14.31 -12.35
N TRP A 247 -17.57 -13.40 -12.78
CA TRP A 247 -17.67 -12.07 -12.19
C TRP A 247 -18.06 -12.09 -10.71
N GLY A 248 -18.97 -13.00 -10.33
CA GLY A 248 -19.37 -13.15 -8.93
C GLY A 248 -18.18 -13.56 -8.04
N GLY A 249 -17.42 -14.57 -8.49
CA GLY A 249 -16.21 -15.02 -7.79
C GLY A 249 -15.12 -13.94 -7.71
N ILE A 250 -14.85 -13.23 -8.82
CA ILE A 250 -13.89 -12.10 -8.83
C ILE A 250 -14.31 -11.03 -7.82
N MET A 251 -15.57 -10.60 -7.84
CA MET A 251 -16.05 -9.53 -6.96
C MET A 251 -16.07 -9.97 -5.49
N ALA A 252 -16.43 -11.20 -5.20
CA ALA A 252 -16.34 -11.76 -3.85
C ALA A 252 -14.89 -11.82 -3.35
N ALA A 253 -13.99 -12.39 -4.13
CA ALA A 253 -12.58 -12.49 -3.78
C ALA A 253 -11.89 -11.11 -3.68
N SER A 254 -12.22 -10.16 -4.57
CA SER A 254 -11.73 -8.77 -4.51
C SER A 254 -12.25 -8.02 -3.28
N THR A 255 -13.51 -8.27 -2.88
CA THR A 255 -14.07 -7.73 -1.65
C THR A 255 -13.28 -8.21 -0.43
N LEU A 256 -12.97 -9.51 -0.36
CA LEU A 256 -12.13 -10.06 0.69
C LEU A 256 -10.72 -9.47 0.67
N MET A 257 -10.10 -9.32 -0.50
CA MET A 257 -8.79 -8.72 -0.68
C MET A 257 -8.74 -7.26 -0.20
N THR A 258 -9.85 -6.54 -0.23
CA THR A 258 -9.92 -5.14 0.21
C THR A 258 -9.91 -5.01 1.74
N ILE A 259 -10.38 -6.01 2.49
CA ILE A 259 -10.51 -5.96 3.95
C ILE A 259 -9.17 -5.69 4.66
N PRO A 260 -8.04 -6.39 4.37
CA PRO A 260 -6.77 -6.11 5.02
C PRO A 260 -6.23 -4.70 4.73
N VAL A 261 -6.49 -4.16 3.54
CA VAL A 261 -6.08 -2.79 3.17
C VAL A 261 -6.84 -1.78 4.04
N ILE A 262 -8.15 -1.96 4.21
CA ILE A 262 -8.98 -1.11 5.08
C ILE A 262 -8.49 -1.21 6.52
N ILE A 263 -8.29 -2.42 7.04
CA ILE A 263 -7.80 -2.64 8.41
C ILE A 263 -6.45 -1.94 8.61
N PHE A 264 -5.51 -2.16 7.71
CA PHE A 264 -4.20 -1.53 7.77
C PHE A 264 -4.30 -0.01 7.77
N PHE A 265 -5.11 0.56 6.86
CA PHE A 265 -5.33 2.01 6.80
C PHE A 265 -5.95 2.56 8.10
N LEU A 266 -6.98 1.91 8.64
CA LEU A 266 -7.64 2.33 9.88
C LEU A 266 -6.71 2.31 11.09
N LEU A 267 -5.80 1.33 11.16
CA LEU A 267 -4.80 1.23 12.24
C LEU A 267 -3.79 2.38 12.18
N VAL A 268 -3.42 2.79 10.97
CA VAL A 268 -2.29 3.67 10.72
C VAL A 268 -2.71 5.14 10.60
N GLN A 269 -3.92 5.45 10.10
CA GLN A 269 -4.41 6.82 9.86
C GLN A 269 -4.36 7.72 11.11
N ARG A 270 -4.63 7.18 12.30
CA ARG A 270 -4.62 7.96 13.55
C ARG A 270 -3.26 8.60 13.85
N ARG A 271 -2.18 7.94 13.45
CA ARG A 271 -0.81 8.45 13.64
C ARG A 271 -0.39 9.48 12.59
N MET A 272 -1.05 9.51 11.42
CA MET A 272 -0.82 10.54 10.40
C MET A 272 -1.39 11.90 10.81
N VAL A 273 -2.61 11.92 11.34
CA VAL A 273 -3.32 13.17 11.67
C VAL A 273 -2.60 13.94 12.78
N SER A 274 -2.06 13.24 13.79
CA SER A 274 -1.32 13.88 14.88
C SER A 274 -0.01 14.56 14.42
N GLY A 275 0.65 14.04 13.38
CA GLY A 275 1.88 14.61 12.83
C GLY A 275 1.68 15.82 11.91
N LEU A 276 0.57 15.86 11.17
CA LEU A 276 0.25 16.98 10.27
C LEU A 276 -0.24 18.22 11.02
N VAL A 277 -1.01 18.03 12.10
CA VAL A 277 -1.54 19.14 12.90
C VAL A 277 -0.44 19.85 13.69
N SER A 278 0.56 19.14 14.19
CA SER A 278 1.70 19.74 14.90
C SER A 278 2.64 20.55 13.98
N GLY A 279 2.65 20.27 12.67
CA GLY A 279 3.42 21.03 11.68
C GLY A 279 2.70 22.28 11.12
N ALA A 280 1.36 22.30 11.14
CA ALA A 280 0.55 23.36 10.58
C ALA A 280 0.28 24.55 11.55
N VAL A 281 0.62 24.44 12.83
CA VAL A 281 0.36 25.46 13.87
C VAL A 281 1.57 26.40 14.10
N LYS A 282 2.59 26.36 13.22
CA LYS A 282 3.70 27.32 13.21
C LYS A 282 3.62 28.20 11.97
N GLY A 283 2.55 28.97 11.88
CA GLY A 283 2.38 30.06 10.94
C GLY A 283 1.67 31.19 11.62
#